data_2a95514aaf421377a4f5444304c9a325
#
_entry.id   2a95514aaf421377a4f5444304c9a325
#
_cell.length_a   1.000
_cell.length_b   1.000
_cell.length_c   1.000
_cell.angle_alpha   90.00
_cell.angle_beta   90.00
_cell.angle_gamma   90.00
#
_symmetry.space_group_name_H-M   'P 1'
#
loop_
_entity.id
_entity.type
_entity.pdbx_description
1 polymer ?
#
loop_
_entity_poly.entity_id
_entity_poly.type
_entity_poly.pdbx_seq_one_letter_code
_entity_poly.pdbx_strand_id
1 'polypeptide(L)'
;MPRKAINLTCKVEYLSILDETGKLDKKLDPSIPDDLLLRLYRAMLLARRFDERMLVLQRQGKIGTFAPIKGQEAQVGAAAVLEPGDWLVPSFREMPSELWRGKSMESVLFTYGGYNEGGYIPEGINNLPVSIPVGSQTLHAVGLGYAMKYRGDKSVAMVFFGDGATSEGDFHEAMNFAAVFRTPTVFMCQNNHWAISVPRSRQSHSKTLAQKALAYDMPGIQLDGNDVLAVYAGAKEAVDRARSGGGPTLIELVTYRMSMHTTADDPKKYRSEKEVEEWEKRDPIVRFEKYLRGRNLLTDAGVEEMDEDVRNEVREAEERWLEQIGKGVDPLDMFDHAYAEMPPSLRAQKEELERELSEKKR
;
A
#
# COMPACT_ATOMS: atom_id res chain seq x y z
N MET A 1 -42.22 0.82 -29.61
CA MET A 1 -40.92 1.39 -29.96
C MET A 1 -39.95 0.27 -30.26
N PRO A 2 -39.19 0.29 -31.34
CA PRO A 2 -38.21 -0.77 -31.61
C PRO A 2 -37.08 -0.73 -30.57
N ARG A 3 -36.72 -1.90 -30.03
CA ARG A 3 -35.54 -2.05 -29.19
C ARG A 3 -34.31 -2.06 -30.10
N LYS A 4 -33.32 -1.20 -29.80
CA LYS A 4 -32.05 -1.17 -30.49
C LYS A 4 -30.94 -1.56 -29.51
N ALA A 5 -30.11 -2.55 -29.87
CA ALA A 5 -28.93 -2.90 -29.09
C ALA A 5 -27.90 -1.77 -29.19
N ILE A 6 -27.29 -1.44 -28.03
CA ILE A 6 -26.10 -0.61 -27.94
C ILE A 6 -24.94 -1.55 -27.69
N ASN A 7 -24.04 -1.68 -28.63
CA ASN A 7 -22.86 -2.52 -28.47
C ASN A 7 -21.79 -1.72 -27.72
N LEU A 8 -21.48 -2.19 -26.51
CA LEU A 8 -20.37 -1.68 -25.70
C LEU A 8 -19.19 -2.63 -25.84
N THR A 9 -18.02 -2.12 -26.14
CA THR A 9 -16.78 -2.91 -26.12
C THR A 9 -16.29 -2.97 -24.69
N CYS A 10 -16.55 -4.10 -24.03
CA CYS A 10 -16.15 -4.33 -22.64
C CYS A 10 -15.13 -5.48 -22.60
N LYS A 11 -13.88 -5.17 -22.30
CA LYS A 11 -12.81 -6.16 -22.16
C LYS A 11 -12.03 -5.89 -20.87
N VAL A 12 -11.87 -6.92 -20.06
CA VAL A 12 -10.92 -6.94 -18.92
C VAL A 12 -9.92 -8.04 -19.22
N GLU A 13 -8.65 -7.69 -19.22
CA GLU A 13 -7.56 -8.64 -19.39
C GLU A 13 -7.01 -9.09 -18.05
N TYR A 14 -6.43 -10.28 -18.00
CA TYR A 14 -5.64 -10.78 -16.88
C TYR A 14 -4.19 -10.90 -17.30
N LEU A 15 -3.27 -10.30 -16.53
CA LEU A 15 -1.83 -10.38 -16.76
C LEU A 15 -1.16 -11.13 -15.62
N SER A 16 -0.39 -12.17 -15.98
CA SER A 16 0.59 -12.85 -15.13
C SER A 16 1.83 -13.10 -16.00
N ILE A 17 3.01 -12.86 -15.47
CA ILE A 17 4.29 -12.95 -16.17
C ILE A 17 5.13 -14.09 -15.62
N LEU A 18 5.11 -14.28 -14.28
CA LEU A 18 5.71 -15.44 -13.63
C LEU A 18 4.65 -16.46 -13.25
N ASP A 19 4.89 -17.74 -13.46
CA ASP A 19 4.07 -18.78 -12.85
C ASP A 19 4.49 -19.06 -11.39
N GLU A 20 3.78 -19.92 -10.67
CA GLU A 20 4.06 -20.23 -9.25
C GLU A 20 5.41 -20.90 -9.02
N THR A 21 6.03 -21.42 -10.08
CA THR A 21 7.39 -22.01 -10.06
C THR A 21 8.49 -20.98 -10.30
N GLY A 22 8.13 -19.72 -10.59
CA GLY A 22 9.07 -18.66 -10.95
C GLY A 22 9.49 -18.69 -12.41
N LYS A 23 8.79 -19.44 -13.28
CA LYS A 23 9.07 -19.49 -14.71
C LYS A 23 8.46 -18.28 -15.42
N LEU A 24 9.29 -17.60 -16.20
CA LEU A 24 8.93 -16.41 -16.95
C LEU A 24 8.20 -16.76 -18.26
N ASP A 25 7.08 -16.07 -18.56
CA ASP A 25 6.59 -15.96 -19.92
C ASP A 25 7.46 -14.96 -20.69
N LYS A 26 8.33 -15.48 -21.54
CA LYS A 26 9.30 -14.66 -22.31
C LYS A 26 8.66 -13.64 -23.25
N LYS A 27 7.38 -13.82 -23.63
CA LYS A 27 6.68 -12.87 -24.52
C LYS A 27 6.21 -11.64 -23.77
N LEU A 28 6.05 -11.77 -22.46
CA LEU A 28 5.55 -10.71 -21.56
C LEU A 28 6.67 -10.13 -20.69
N ASP A 29 7.92 -10.51 -20.92
CA ASP A 29 9.08 -10.03 -20.16
C ASP A 29 9.16 -8.49 -20.21
N PRO A 30 9.02 -7.79 -19.08
CA PRO A 30 9.10 -6.33 -19.04
C PRO A 30 10.53 -5.80 -19.19
N SER A 31 11.51 -6.66 -19.34
CA SER A 31 12.94 -6.34 -19.54
C SER A 31 13.48 -5.41 -18.44
N ILE A 32 13.16 -5.73 -17.19
CA ILE A 32 13.64 -4.97 -16.02
C ILE A 32 15.15 -5.21 -15.86
N PRO A 33 15.97 -4.15 -15.63
CA PRO A 33 17.38 -4.28 -15.33
C PRO A 33 17.66 -5.14 -14.10
N ASP A 34 18.75 -5.90 -14.11
CA ASP A 34 19.09 -6.86 -13.06
C ASP A 34 19.25 -6.21 -11.67
N ASP A 35 19.79 -5.00 -11.62
CA ASP A 35 19.92 -4.24 -10.39
C ASP A 35 18.54 -3.86 -9.80
N LEU A 36 17.58 -3.49 -10.64
CA LEU A 36 16.22 -3.21 -10.20
C LEU A 36 15.49 -4.48 -9.75
N LEU A 37 15.71 -5.62 -10.42
CA LEU A 37 15.17 -6.91 -9.98
C LEU A 37 15.66 -7.27 -8.57
N LEU A 38 16.94 -7.13 -8.30
CA LEU A 38 17.51 -7.38 -6.97
C LEU A 38 17.00 -6.42 -5.92
N ARG A 39 16.86 -5.15 -6.26
CA ARG A 39 16.26 -4.13 -5.38
C ARG A 39 14.80 -4.42 -5.05
N LEU A 40 13.99 -4.87 -6.02
CA LEU A 40 12.60 -5.28 -5.80
C LEU A 40 12.53 -6.47 -4.83
N TYR A 41 13.39 -7.47 -5.02
CA TYR A 41 13.46 -8.62 -4.12
C TYR A 41 13.83 -8.21 -2.69
N ARG A 42 14.89 -7.40 -2.54
CA ARG A 42 15.31 -6.87 -1.25
C ARG A 42 14.20 -6.07 -0.57
N ALA A 43 13.48 -5.24 -1.31
CA ALA A 43 12.40 -4.43 -0.77
C ALA A 43 11.22 -5.28 -0.27
N MET A 44 10.84 -6.33 -0.99
CA MET A 44 9.83 -7.29 -0.54
C MET A 44 10.28 -8.04 0.72
N LEU A 45 11.55 -8.46 0.75
CA LEU A 45 12.13 -9.14 1.91
C LEU A 45 12.19 -8.22 3.14
N LEU A 46 12.64 -6.98 2.97
CA LEU A 46 12.66 -5.95 4.04
C LEU A 46 11.26 -5.74 4.62
N ALA A 47 10.27 -5.55 3.76
CA ALA A 47 8.89 -5.36 4.19
C ALA A 47 8.37 -6.57 4.99
N ARG A 48 8.66 -7.80 4.56
CA ARG A 48 8.30 -9.04 5.26
C ARG A 48 8.96 -9.12 6.63
N ARG A 49 10.28 -8.90 6.72
CA ARG A 49 11.02 -8.98 7.98
C ARG A 49 10.59 -7.90 8.95
N PHE A 50 10.33 -6.70 8.45
CA PHE A 50 9.81 -5.61 9.27
C PHE A 50 8.39 -5.91 9.79
N ASP A 51 7.48 -6.42 8.95
CA ASP A 51 6.13 -6.85 9.35
C ASP A 51 6.18 -7.92 10.45
N GLU A 52 7.06 -8.92 10.29
CA GLU A 52 7.28 -9.96 11.29
C GLU A 52 7.80 -9.37 12.62
N ARG A 53 8.71 -8.38 12.56
CA ARG A 53 9.22 -7.71 13.76
C ARG A 53 8.15 -6.86 14.43
N MET A 54 7.35 -6.13 13.67
CA MET A 54 6.22 -5.35 14.19
C MET A 54 5.21 -6.23 14.93
N LEU A 55 4.92 -7.46 14.45
CA LEU A 55 4.08 -8.43 15.17
C LEU A 55 4.66 -8.77 16.55
N VAL A 56 5.97 -8.92 16.65
CA VAL A 56 6.63 -9.17 17.95
C VAL A 56 6.51 -7.95 18.86
N LEU A 57 6.76 -6.75 18.35
CA LEU A 57 6.65 -5.49 19.11
C LEU A 57 5.24 -5.25 19.62
N GLN A 58 4.23 -5.54 18.77
CA GLN A 58 2.84 -5.43 19.18
C GLN A 58 2.49 -6.41 20.31
N ARG A 59 2.93 -7.66 20.24
CA ARG A 59 2.73 -8.64 21.31
C ARG A 59 3.44 -8.27 22.63
N GLN A 60 4.52 -7.51 22.52
CA GLN A 60 5.23 -6.93 23.68
C GLN A 60 4.55 -5.66 24.21
N GLY A 61 3.50 -5.17 23.57
CA GLY A 61 2.81 -3.93 23.95
C GLY A 61 3.59 -2.66 23.64
N LYS A 62 4.63 -2.74 22.81
CA LYS A 62 5.46 -1.58 22.42
C LYS A 62 4.82 -0.72 21.33
N ILE A 63 4.02 -1.33 20.47
CA ILE A 63 3.19 -0.64 19.47
C ILE A 63 1.74 -1.11 19.56
N GLY A 64 0.84 -0.30 19.04
CA GLY A 64 -0.59 -0.60 18.98
C GLY A 64 -0.96 -1.59 17.87
N THR A 65 -2.25 -1.64 17.57
CA THR A 65 -2.81 -2.49 16.51
C THR A 65 -2.39 -1.98 15.14
N PHE A 66 -1.95 -2.89 14.28
CA PHE A 66 -1.64 -2.60 12.88
C PHE A 66 -2.14 -3.71 11.94
N ALA A 67 -2.09 -3.46 10.66
CA ALA A 67 -2.53 -4.37 9.61
C ALA A 67 -1.32 -5.06 8.95
N PRO A 68 -1.05 -6.37 9.23
CA PRO A 68 0.07 -7.08 8.63
C PRO A 68 -0.02 -7.19 7.12
N ILE A 69 1.13 -7.19 6.45
CA ILE A 69 1.21 -7.15 4.97
C ILE A 69 1.48 -8.51 4.32
N LYS A 70 1.80 -9.55 5.09
CA LYS A 70 2.23 -10.86 4.57
C LYS A 70 1.32 -11.35 3.42
N GLY A 71 1.94 -11.62 2.27
CA GLY A 71 1.29 -12.06 1.03
C GLY A 71 1.04 -10.94 0.02
N GLN A 72 1.25 -9.66 0.38
CA GLN A 72 0.96 -8.50 -0.48
C GLN A 72 2.23 -7.66 -0.79
N GLU A 73 3.42 -8.22 -0.63
CA GLU A 73 4.69 -7.51 -0.80
C GLU A 73 4.95 -7.11 -2.25
N ALA A 74 4.41 -7.85 -3.23
CA ALA A 74 4.61 -7.56 -4.65
C ALA A 74 4.06 -6.18 -5.08
N GLN A 75 3.26 -5.50 -4.26
CA GLN A 75 2.82 -4.13 -4.50
C GLN A 75 3.98 -3.15 -4.70
N VAL A 76 5.17 -3.47 -4.20
CA VAL A 76 6.38 -2.67 -4.41
C VAL A 76 6.69 -2.47 -5.90
N GLY A 77 6.32 -3.42 -6.76
CA GLY A 77 6.44 -3.30 -8.20
C GLY A 77 5.68 -2.09 -8.77
N ALA A 78 4.52 -1.78 -8.19
CA ALA A 78 3.76 -0.59 -8.59
C ALA A 78 4.41 0.71 -8.10
N ALA A 79 4.92 0.74 -6.87
CA ALA A 79 5.63 1.91 -6.35
C ALA A 79 6.93 2.19 -7.10
N ALA A 80 7.57 1.15 -7.63
CA ALA A 80 8.85 1.23 -8.35
C ALA A 80 8.75 1.95 -9.71
N VAL A 81 7.55 2.13 -10.26
CA VAL A 81 7.36 2.85 -11.52
C VAL A 81 7.09 4.34 -11.32
N LEU A 82 6.90 4.78 -10.07
CA LEU A 82 6.65 6.18 -9.75
C LEU A 82 7.94 7.00 -9.78
N GLU A 83 7.86 8.18 -10.37
CA GLU A 83 8.91 9.19 -10.35
C GLU A 83 8.85 10.03 -9.06
N PRO A 84 9.91 10.76 -8.69
CA PRO A 84 9.93 11.57 -7.47
C PRO A 84 8.77 12.57 -7.35
N GLY A 85 8.32 13.15 -8.47
CA GLY A 85 7.19 14.09 -8.51
C GLY A 85 5.79 13.45 -8.40
N ASP A 86 5.70 12.13 -8.54
CA ASP A 86 4.43 11.42 -8.46
C ASP A 86 3.96 11.25 -7.01
N TRP A 87 2.66 11.15 -6.83
CA TRP A 87 2.03 10.97 -5.53
C TRP A 87 1.68 9.52 -5.25
N LEU A 88 2.08 9.01 -4.09
CA LEU A 88 1.57 7.78 -3.50
C LEU A 88 0.47 8.13 -2.49
N VAL A 89 -0.69 7.50 -2.64
CA VAL A 89 -1.84 7.69 -1.75
C VAL A 89 -2.19 6.34 -1.12
N PRO A 90 -1.65 6.05 0.07
CA PRO A 90 -1.85 4.76 0.73
C PRO A 90 -3.20 4.67 1.43
N SER A 91 -3.65 3.44 1.68
CA SER A 91 -4.62 3.10 2.71
C SER A 91 -3.87 2.86 4.03
N PHE A 92 -3.85 1.60 4.51
CA PHE A 92 -3.16 1.23 5.75
C PHE A 92 -2.32 -0.07 5.62
N ARG A 93 -2.16 -0.60 4.40
CA ARG A 93 -1.42 -1.86 4.14
C ARG A 93 -0.32 -1.70 3.09
N GLU A 94 0.05 -0.46 2.81
CA GLU A 94 1.01 -0.11 1.74
C GLU A 94 2.41 0.17 2.26
N MET A 95 2.75 -0.31 3.46
CA MET A 95 4.08 -0.18 4.05
C MET A 95 5.22 -0.57 3.07
N PRO A 96 5.13 -1.67 2.27
CA PRO A 96 6.17 -1.97 1.28
C PRO A 96 6.38 -0.84 0.26
N SER A 97 5.29 -0.26 -0.22
CA SER A 97 5.31 0.85 -1.19
C SER A 97 5.79 2.16 -0.57
N GLU A 98 5.44 2.44 0.69
CA GLU A 98 5.88 3.62 1.43
C GLU A 98 7.39 3.55 1.73
N LEU A 99 7.91 2.38 2.17
CA LEU A 99 9.35 2.17 2.40
C LEU A 99 10.14 2.33 1.09
N TRP A 100 9.65 1.76 -0.02
CA TRP A 100 10.26 1.96 -1.34
C TRP A 100 10.38 3.44 -1.71
N ARG A 101 9.38 4.23 -1.35
CA ARG A 101 9.32 5.68 -1.60
C ARG A 101 10.16 6.52 -0.63
N GLY A 102 10.79 5.89 0.37
CA GLY A 102 11.72 6.54 1.29
C GLY A 102 11.13 6.89 2.67
N LYS A 103 9.91 6.45 3.00
CA LYS A 103 9.43 6.50 4.38
C LYS A 103 10.31 5.60 5.25
N SER A 104 10.77 6.10 6.39
CA SER A 104 11.61 5.29 7.29
C SER A 104 10.80 4.28 8.09
N MET A 105 11.44 3.20 8.51
CA MET A 105 10.82 2.21 9.41
C MET A 105 10.49 2.83 10.78
N GLU A 106 11.30 3.76 11.26
CA GLU A 106 11.04 4.51 12.49
C GLU A 106 9.73 5.30 12.38
N SER A 107 9.46 5.97 11.23
CA SER A 107 8.20 6.68 11.01
C SER A 107 7.00 5.75 11.08
N VAL A 108 7.12 4.52 10.54
CA VAL A 108 6.08 3.49 10.66
C VAL A 108 5.89 3.08 12.13
N LEU A 109 6.99 2.85 12.88
CA LEU A 109 6.93 2.50 14.30
C LEU A 109 6.33 3.62 15.14
N PHE A 110 6.65 4.88 14.85
CA PHE A 110 6.02 6.03 15.50
C PHE A 110 4.51 6.06 15.25
N THR A 111 4.08 5.85 13.99
CA THR A 111 2.64 5.81 13.65
C THR A 111 1.90 4.79 14.50
N TYR A 112 2.38 3.55 14.56
CA TYR A 112 1.73 2.49 15.31
C TYR A 112 2.04 2.51 16.81
N GLY A 113 3.06 3.24 17.24
CA GLY A 113 3.34 3.59 18.62
C GLY A 113 2.41 4.67 19.18
N GLY A 114 1.63 5.33 18.31
CA GLY A 114 0.70 6.41 18.71
C GLY A 114 1.35 7.79 18.82
N TYR A 115 2.50 8.00 18.15
CA TYR A 115 3.22 9.26 18.14
C TYR A 115 2.91 10.05 16.87
N ASN A 116 2.71 11.36 17.01
CA ASN A 116 2.41 12.25 15.88
C ASN A 116 3.53 12.33 14.84
N GLU A 117 4.78 12.13 15.25
CA GLU A 117 5.98 12.09 14.40
C GLU A 117 5.88 11.03 13.30
N GLY A 118 5.09 9.98 13.52
CA GLY A 118 4.80 8.97 12.50
C GLY A 118 4.02 9.49 11.29
N GLY A 119 3.31 10.60 11.45
CA GLY A 119 2.59 11.27 10.37
C GLY A 119 3.46 12.20 9.52
N TYR A 120 4.71 12.45 9.93
CA TYR A 120 5.61 13.31 9.19
C TYR A 120 6.04 12.66 7.87
N ILE A 121 5.88 13.38 6.78
CA ILE A 121 6.36 12.99 5.45
C ILE A 121 7.60 13.84 5.14
N PRO A 122 8.77 13.23 4.90
CA PRO A 122 9.99 13.95 4.59
C PRO A 122 9.84 14.83 3.34
N GLU A 123 10.52 15.97 3.32
CA GLU A 123 10.54 16.86 2.17
C GLU A 123 11.06 16.13 0.92
N GLY A 124 10.41 16.36 -0.21
CA GLY A 124 10.73 15.70 -1.48
C GLY A 124 10.06 14.34 -1.68
N ILE A 125 9.33 13.83 -0.68
CA ILE A 125 8.53 12.61 -0.80
C ILE A 125 7.05 12.99 -0.92
N ASN A 126 6.45 12.70 -2.07
CA ASN A 126 5.04 12.96 -2.33
C ASN A 126 4.20 11.74 -1.93
N ASN A 127 4.05 11.52 -0.64
CA ASN A 127 3.12 10.52 -0.09
C ASN A 127 2.05 11.25 0.74
N LEU A 128 0.80 10.80 0.66
CA LEU A 128 -0.17 11.18 1.68
C LEU A 128 0.01 10.31 2.94
N PRO A 129 -0.38 10.80 4.10
CA PRO A 129 -0.39 9.97 5.30
C PRO A 129 -1.39 8.81 5.16
N VAL A 130 -1.16 7.75 5.93
CA VAL A 130 -2.07 6.59 6.02
C VAL A 130 -3.49 7.04 6.35
N SER A 131 -4.47 6.55 5.59
CA SER A 131 -5.91 6.82 5.79
C SER A 131 -6.63 5.54 6.23
N ILE A 132 -7.22 5.57 7.41
CA ILE A 132 -7.99 4.44 7.97
C ILE A 132 -9.43 4.39 7.44
N PRO A 133 -10.17 5.52 7.23
CA PRO A 133 -11.49 5.48 6.63
C PRO A 133 -11.46 4.84 5.25
N VAL A 134 -12.11 3.69 5.13
CA VAL A 134 -12.03 2.84 3.93
C VAL A 134 -12.59 3.57 2.70
N GLY A 135 -11.78 3.68 1.65
CA GLY A 135 -12.17 4.30 0.37
C GLY A 135 -11.94 5.81 0.28
N SER A 136 -11.87 6.54 1.39
CA SER A 136 -11.76 8.02 1.41
C SER A 136 -10.55 8.56 0.64
N GLN A 137 -9.42 7.86 0.67
CA GLN A 137 -8.19 8.24 -0.01
C GLN A 137 -8.32 8.27 -1.54
N THR A 138 -9.31 7.58 -2.11
CA THR A 138 -9.54 7.58 -3.56
C THR A 138 -9.97 8.96 -4.07
N LEU A 139 -10.81 9.67 -3.33
CA LEU A 139 -11.21 11.05 -3.64
C LEU A 139 -10.02 12.01 -3.51
N HIS A 140 -9.17 11.84 -2.49
CA HIS A 140 -7.96 12.65 -2.33
C HIS A 140 -7.00 12.48 -3.53
N ALA A 141 -6.81 11.24 -4.00
CA ALA A 141 -5.98 10.98 -5.18
C ALA A 141 -6.53 11.66 -6.44
N VAL A 142 -7.85 11.66 -6.62
CA VAL A 142 -8.49 12.35 -7.75
C VAL A 142 -8.32 13.85 -7.63
N GLY A 143 -8.43 14.41 -6.41
CA GLY A 143 -8.18 15.82 -6.16
C GLY A 143 -6.75 16.23 -6.50
N LEU A 144 -5.74 15.42 -6.09
CA LEU A 144 -4.34 15.61 -6.47
C LEU A 144 -4.17 15.54 -8.00
N GLY A 145 -4.73 14.51 -8.64
CA GLY A 145 -4.69 14.35 -10.10
C GLY A 145 -5.30 15.53 -10.82
N TYR A 146 -6.43 16.05 -10.33
CA TYR A 146 -7.06 17.22 -10.89
C TYR A 146 -6.19 18.48 -10.75
N ALA A 147 -5.60 18.69 -9.57
CA ALA A 147 -4.72 19.83 -9.31
C ALA A 147 -3.46 19.79 -10.20
N MET A 148 -2.82 18.61 -10.34
CA MET A 148 -1.67 18.43 -11.25
C MET A 148 -2.06 18.75 -12.69
N LYS A 149 -3.17 18.21 -13.16
CA LYS A 149 -3.69 18.51 -14.51
C LYS A 149 -3.96 20.01 -14.72
N TYR A 150 -4.58 20.66 -13.74
CA TYR A 150 -4.88 22.09 -13.78
C TYR A 150 -3.62 22.95 -13.87
N ARG A 151 -2.55 22.55 -13.18
CA ARG A 151 -1.23 23.22 -13.21
C ARG A 151 -0.41 22.88 -14.45
N GLY A 152 -0.79 21.88 -15.23
CA GLY A 152 -0.02 21.36 -16.36
C GLY A 152 1.15 20.46 -15.97
N ASP A 153 1.17 19.97 -14.74
CA ASP A 153 2.17 19.03 -14.23
C ASP A 153 2.02 17.67 -14.94
N LYS A 154 3.14 16.97 -15.11
CA LYS A 154 3.17 15.62 -15.70
C LYS A 154 3.14 14.50 -14.68
N SER A 155 3.02 14.83 -13.40
CA SER A 155 2.98 13.86 -12.31
C SER A 155 1.67 13.07 -12.29
N VAL A 156 1.71 11.92 -11.64
CA VAL A 156 0.60 10.95 -11.52
C VAL A 156 0.29 10.73 -10.05
N ALA A 157 -0.98 10.52 -9.71
CA ALA A 157 -1.40 10.06 -8.39
C ALA A 157 -1.75 8.57 -8.45
N MET A 158 -1.03 7.75 -7.69
CA MET A 158 -1.31 6.33 -7.53
C MET A 158 -1.95 6.10 -6.16
N VAL A 159 -3.18 5.56 -6.14
CA VAL A 159 -3.92 5.31 -4.92
C VAL A 159 -4.15 3.82 -4.71
N PHE A 160 -3.87 3.36 -3.50
CA PHE A 160 -4.10 1.97 -3.09
C PHE A 160 -5.34 1.85 -2.20
N PHE A 161 -6.06 0.74 -2.34
CA PHE A 161 -7.20 0.38 -1.53
C PHE A 161 -7.49 -1.12 -1.63
N GLY A 162 -8.19 -1.67 -0.64
CA GLY A 162 -8.59 -3.08 -0.65
C GLY A 162 -9.88 -3.33 -1.45
N ASP A 163 -10.19 -4.61 -1.67
CA ASP A 163 -11.44 -5.04 -2.30
C ASP A 163 -12.69 -4.49 -1.57
N GLY A 164 -12.64 -4.38 -0.23
CA GLY A 164 -13.68 -3.79 0.59
C GLY A 164 -14.05 -2.37 0.21
N ALA A 165 -13.07 -1.55 -0.13
CA ALA A 165 -13.29 -0.17 -0.52
C ALA A 165 -14.14 -0.02 -1.78
N THR A 166 -14.20 -1.04 -2.64
CA THR A 166 -15.00 -1.00 -3.87
C THR A 166 -16.52 -1.07 -3.62
N SER A 167 -16.96 -1.17 -2.37
CA SER A 167 -18.36 -1.09 -1.95
C SER A 167 -18.74 0.26 -1.35
N GLU A 168 -17.72 1.13 -1.11
CA GLU A 168 -17.94 2.47 -0.56
C GLU A 168 -18.38 3.47 -1.65
N GLY A 169 -19.18 4.47 -1.26
CA GLY A 169 -19.61 5.54 -2.15
C GLY A 169 -18.44 6.33 -2.72
N ASP A 170 -17.46 6.67 -1.87
CA ASP A 170 -16.25 7.42 -2.21
C ASP A 170 -15.49 6.79 -3.39
N PHE A 171 -15.39 5.45 -3.45
CA PHE A 171 -14.78 4.76 -4.58
C PHE A 171 -15.51 5.06 -5.89
N HIS A 172 -16.85 4.96 -5.90
CA HIS A 172 -17.66 5.17 -7.08
C HIS A 172 -17.63 6.64 -7.54
N GLU A 173 -17.66 7.56 -6.62
CA GLU A 173 -17.54 9.00 -6.89
C GLU A 173 -16.15 9.34 -7.43
N ALA A 174 -15.08 8.82 -6.80
CA ALA A 174 -13.72 9.01 -7.27
C ALA A 174 -13.52 8.51 -8.71
N MET A 175 -14.01 7.29 -9.00
CA MET A 175 -13.94 6.71 -10.34
C MET A 175 -14.65 7.59 -11.38
N ASN A 176 -15.86 8.07 -11.04
CA ASN A 176 -16.63 8.95 -11.92
C ASN A 176 -15.92 10.29 -12.16
N PHE A 177 -15.47 10.96 -11.11
CA PHE A 177 -14.74 12.23 -11.23
C PHE A 177 -13.43 12.06 -12.01
N ALA A 178 -12.68 10.99 -11.73
CA ALA A 178 -11.45 10.71 -12.45
C ALA A 178 -11.69 10.53 -13.95
N ALA A 179 -12.74 9.82 -14.34
CA ALA A 179 -13.11 9.61 -15.73
C ALA A 179 -13.56 10.93 -16.40
N VAL A 180 -14.50 11.65 -15.78
CA VAL A 180 -15.06 12.92 -16.33
C VAL A 180 -13.95 13.95 -16.54
N PHE A 181 -13.07 14.13 -15.56
CA PHE A 181 -11.98 15.10 -15.62
C PHE A 181 -10.71 14.54 -16.26
N ARG A 182 -10.66 13.23 -16.59
CA ARG A 182 -9.48 12.55 -17.16
C ARG A 182 -8.23 12.87 -16.32
N THR A 183 -8.35 12.68 -15.00
CA THR A 183 -7.23 12.95 -14.08
C THR A 183 -6.11 11.92 -14.28
N PRO A 184 -4.84 12.29 -14.09
CA PRO A 184 -3.72 11.35 -14.13
C PRO A 184 -3.68 10.51 -12.84
N THR A 185 -4.68 9.65 -12.66
CA THR A 185 -4.87 8.83 -11.46
C THR A 185 -4.83 7.35 -11.82
N VAL A 186 -4.02 6.58 -11.08
CA VAL A 186 -3.96 5.12 -11.17
C VAL A 186 -4.55 4.52 -9.89
N PHE A 187 -5.61 3.74 -10.06
CA PHE A 187 -6.34 3.09 -8.96
C PHE A 187 -5.84 1.66 -8.79
N MET A 188 -5.18 1.36 -7.66
CA MET A 188 -4.60 0.06 -7.34
C MET A 188 -5.46 -0.66 -6.31
N CYS A 189 -6.38 -1.51 -6.77
CA CYS A 189 -7.24 -2.32 -5.92
C CYS A 189 -6.52 -3.60 -5.49
N GLN A 190 -6.07 -3.69 -4.26
CA GLN A 190 -5.50 -4.91 -3.68
C GLN A 190 -6.63 -5.88 -3.28
N ASN A 191 -7.09 -6.70 -4.23
CA ASN A 191 -8.07 -7.75 -3.97
C ASN A 191 -7.40 -8.90 -3.22
N ASN A 192 -7.36 -8.78 -1.89
CA ASN A 192 -6.80 -9.81 -1.02
C ASN A 192 -7.85 -10.81 -0.52
N HIS A 193 -9.00 -10.86 -1.19
CA HIS A 193 -10.15 -11.75 -0.98
C HIS A 193 -10.98 -11.52 0.29
N TRP A 194 -10.57 -10.63 1.19
CA TRP A 194 -11.23 -10.48 2.49
C TRP A 194 -11.34 -9.01 2.93
N ALA A 195 -12.56 -8.49 2.96
CA ALA A 195 -12.89 -7.25 3.63
C ALA A 195 -13.15 -7.54 5.12
N ILE A 196 -12.13 -7.42 5.95
CA ILE A 196 -12.10 -7.90 7.34
C ILE A 196 -12.44 -9.39 7.38
N SER A 197 -13.69 -9.75 7.70
CA SER A 197 -14.22 -11.11 7.78
C SER A 197 -15.21 -11.45 6.65
N VAL A 198 -15.48 -10.50 5.75
CA VAL A 198 -16.40 -10.71 4.62
C VAL A 198 -15.61 -11.16 3.39
N PRO A 199 -15.87 -12.37 2.85
CA PRO A 199 -15.19 -12.82 1.65
C PRO A 199 -15.64 -12.00 0.43
N ARG A 200 -14.72 -11.78 -0.51
CA ARG A 200 -14.97 -11.03 -1.74
C ARG A 200 -16.26 -11.47 -2.47
N SER A 201 -16.56 -12.75 -2.49
CA SER A 201 -17.75 -13.32 -3.13
C SER A 201 -19.09 -12.88 -2.52
N ARG A 202 -19.08 -12.47 -1.25
CA ARG A 202 -20.25 -11.89 -0.57
C ARG A 202 -20.32 -10.38 -0.67
N GLN A 203 -19.21 -9.74 -1.03
CA GLN A 203 -19.13 -8.29 -1.14
C GLN A 203 -19.48 -7.79 -2.53
N SER A 204 -19.08 -8.50 -3.59
CA SER A 204 -19.32 -8.11 -4.96
C SER A 204 -19.73 -9.32 -5.81
N HIS A 205 -20.83 -9.17 -6.56
CA HIS A 205 -21.29 -10.19 -7.50
C HIS A 205 -20.55 -10.15 -8.85
N SER A 206 -19.77 -9.08 -9.12
CA SER A 206 -19.00 -8.96 -10.35
C SER A 206 -17.92 -10.06 -10.43
N LYS A 207 -17.61 -10.55 -11.64
CA LYS A 207 -16.58 -11.58 -11.85
C LYS A 207 -15.20 -11.09 -11.42
N THR A 208 -14.86 -9.85 -11.78
CA THR A 208 -13.64 -9.16 -11.39
C THR A 208 -13.99 -7.79 -10.83
N LEU A 209 -13.13 -7.21 -9.97
CA LEU A 209 -13.32 -5.84 -9.53
C LEU A 209 -12.89 -4.85 -10.63
N ALA A 210 -11.93 -5.23 -11.46
CA ALA A 210 -11.48 -4.44 -12.60
C ALA A 210 -12.63 -4.11 -13.57
N GLN A 211 -13.65 -4.98 -13.69
CA GLN A 211 -14.81 -4.69 -14.57
C GLN A 211 -15.63 -3.48 -14.11
N LYS A 212 -15.49 -3.01 -12.87
CA LYS A 212 -16.16 -1.80 -12.40
C LYS A 212 -15.72 -0.55 -13.17
N ALA A 213 -14.50 -0.55 -13.73
CA ALA A 213 -13.99 0.51 -14.60
C ALA A 213 -14.87 0.76 -15.84
N LEU A 214 -15.51 -0.29 -16.33
CA LEU A 214 -16.36 -0.22 -17.54
C LEU A 214 -17.56 0.70 -17.35
N ALA A 215 -18.06 0.84 -16.12
CA ALA A 215 -19.19 1.75 -15.82
C ALA A 215 -18.81 3.23 -16.00
N TYR A 216 -17.51 3.54 -16.00
CA TYR A 216 -16.97 4.91 -16.09
C TYR A 216 -16.20 5.14 -17.39
N ASP A 217 -16.28 4.21 -18.35
CA ASP A 217 -15.58 4.27 -19.64
C ASP A 217 -14.07 4.51 -19.49
N MET A 218 -13.44 3.82 -18.51
CA MET A 218 -12.00 3.82 -18.29
C MET A 218 -11.42 2.41 -18.41
N PRO A 219 -10.11 2.27 -18.72
CA PRO A 219 -9.45 0.98 -18.73
C PRO A 219 -9.49 0.30 -17.37
N GLY A 220 -9.76 -1.01 -17.38
CA GLY A 220 -9.67 -1.89 -16.22
C GLY A 220 -8.87 -3.14 -16.59
N ILE A 221 -7.87 -3.47 -15.76
CA ILE A 221 -7.04 -4.67 -15.93
C ILE A 221 -6.94 -5.42 -14.61
N GLN A 222 -6.91 -6.75 -14.68
CA GLN A 222 -6.64 -7.63 -13.54
C GLN A 222 -5.21 -8.18 -13.66
N LEU A 223 -4.44 -8.10 -12.59
CA LEU A 223 -3.07 -8.62 -12.52
C LEU A 223 -2.98 -9.70 -11.46
N ASP A 224 -2.05 -10.65 -11.65
CA ASP A 224 -1.56 -11.48 -10.55
C ASP A 224 -0.80 -10.58 -9.55
N GLY A 225 -1.44 -10.26 -8.43
CA GLY A 225 -0.91 -9.38 -7.39
C GLY A 225 0.21 -9.99 -6.56
N ASN A 226 0.53 -11.28 -6.78
CA ASN A 226 1.67 -11.97 -6.17
C ASN A 226 2.85 -12.12 -7.15
N ASP A 227 2.71 -11.59 -8.37
CA ASP A 227 3.74 -11.53 -9.40
C ASP A 227 4.26 -10.10 -9.53
N VAL A 228 5.41 -9.81 -8.93
CA VAL A 228 5.98 -8.45 -8.92
C VAL A 228 6.28 -7.93 -10.32
N LEU A 229 6.58 -8.81 -11.30
CA LEU A 229 6.82 -8.40 -12.69
C LEU A 229 5.51 -7.98 -13.37
N ALA A 230 4.42 -8.71 -13.15
CA ALA A 230 3.10 -8.34 -13.65
C ALA A 230 2.60 -7.04 -13.01
N VAL A 231 2.80 -6.88 -11.70
CA VAL A 231 2.48 -5.63 -10.98
C VAL A 231 3.27 -4.45 -11.55
N TYR A 232 4.58 -4.61 -11.74
CA TYR A 232 5.43 -3.58 -12.34
C TYR A 232 4.97 -3.21 -13.77
N ALA A 233 4.79 -4.20 -14.63
CA ALA A 233 4.44 -3.98 -16.03
C ALA A 233 3.07 -3.29 -16.17
N GLY A 234 2.03 -3.80 -15.49
CA GLY A 234 0.70 -3.22 -15.55
C GLY A 234 0.62 -1.83 -14.91
N ALA A 235 1.34 -1.60 -13.81
CA ALA A 235 1.43 -0.28 -13.20
C ALA A 235 2.17 0.71 -14.10
N LYS A 236 3.26 0.29 -14.76
CA LYS A 236 4.00 1.13 -15.70
C LYS A 236 3.14 1.57 -16.86
N GLU A 237 2.42 0.65 -17.48
CA GLU A 237 1.49 0.97 -18.59
C GLU A 237 0.44 2.00 -18.14
N ALA A 238 -0.17 1.82 -16.97
CA ALA A 238 -1.18 2.73 -16.44
C ALA A 238 -0.59 4.12 -16.09
N VAL A 239 0.61 4.17 -15.51
CA VAL A 239 1.31 5.41 -15.18
C VAL A 239 1.71 6.15 -16.46
N ASP A 240 2.29 5.47 -17.45
CA ASP A 240 2.68 6.08 -18.73
C ASP A 240 1.45 6.63 -19.46
N ARG A 241 0.34 5.90 -19.45
CA ARG A 241 -0.94 6.35 -19.99
C ARG A 241 -1.46 7.60 -19.27
N ALA A 242 -1.47 7.61 -17.94
CA ALA A 242 -1.93 8.73 -17.15
C ALA A 242 -1.06 9.98 -17.39
N ARG A 243 0.26 9.82 -17.37
CA ARG A 243 1.26 10.87 -17.60
C ARG A 243 1.16 11.50 -18.99
N SER A 244 0.83 10.70 -19.99
CA SER A 244 0.59 11.17 -21.37
C SER A 244 -0.78 11.81 -21.59
N GLY A 245 -1.61 11.94 -20.55
CA GLY A 245 -2.96 12.52 -20.64
C GLY A 245 -4.04 11.54 -21.08
N GLY A 246 -3.75 10.23 -21.08
CA GLY A 246 -4.70 9.16 -21.39
C GLY A 246 -5.82 9.00 -20.34
N GLY A 247 -5.69 9.64 -19.18
CA GLY A 247 -6.67 9.58 -18.10
C GLY A 247 -6.45 8.40 -17.14
N PRO A 248 -7.41 8.12 -16.24
CA PRO A 248 -7.26 7.13 -15.17
C PRO A 248 -7.30 5.68 -15.67
N THR A 249 -6.81 4.77 -14.83
CA THR A 249 -6.89 3.32 -15.05
C THR A 249 -7.20 2.64 -13.72
N LEU A 250 -8.07 1.62 -13.71
CA LEU A 250 -8.30 0.74 -12.57
C LEU A 250 -7.50 -0.56 -12.75
N ILE A 251 -6.63 -0.86 -11.80
CA ILE A 251 -5.88 -2.10 -11.73
C ILE A 251 -6.38 -2.92 -10.53
N GLU A 252 -6.80 -4.15 -10.76
CA GLU A 252 -7.10 -5.11 -9.72
C GLU A 252 -5.91 -6.06 -9.54
N LEU A 253 -5.27 -6.01 -8.38
CA LEU A 253 -4.22 -6.93 -7.97
C LEU A 253 -4.87 -8.11 -7.25
N VAL A 254 -4.95 -9.27 -7.89
CA VAL A 254 -5.42 -10.50 -7.25
C VAL A 254 -4.31 -11.06 -6.39
N THR A 255 -4.43 -10.86 -5.10
CA THR A 255 -3.46 -11.27 -4.07
C THR A 255 -4.19 -11.94 -2.91
N TYR A 256 -3.51 -12.19 -1.81
CA TYR A 256 -4.13 -12.81 -0.65
C TYR A 256 -3.54 -12.30 0.67
N ARG A 257 -4.42 -11.98 1.60
CA ARG A 257 -4.02 -11.64 2.96
C ARG A 257 -3.69 -12.92 3.74
N MET A 258 -2.42 -13.32 3.76
CA MET A 258 -1.97 -14.55 4.42
C MET A 258 -2.02 -14.44 5.95
N SER A 259 -1.93 -13.22 6.50
CA SER A 259 -2.02 -12.94 7.92
C SER A 259 -3.44 -12.55 8.36
N MET A 260 -3.60 -12.11 9.60
CA MET A 260 -4.84 -11.53 10.14
C MET A 260 -5.18 -10.17 9.50
N HIS A 261 -6.41 -9.70 9.65
CA HIS A 261 -6.79 -8.38 9.15
C HIS A 261 -6.02 -7.26 9.87
N THR A 262 -6.06 -7.30 11.19
CA THR A 262 -5.22 -6.51 12.09
C THR A 262 -4.76 -7.41 13.23
N THR A 263 -3.83 -6.93 14.05
CA THR A 263 -3.34 -7.70 15.21
C THR A 263 -4.40 -7.94 16.29
N ALA A 264 -5.57 -7.30 16.20
CA ALA A 264 -6.74 -7.53 17.05
C ALA A 264 -7.75 -8.53 16.46
N ASP A 265 -7.47 -9.10 15.25
CA ASP A 265 -8.36 -10.01 14.54
C ASP A 265 -8.01 -11.48 14.80
N ASP A 266 -9.05 -12.34 14.75
CA ASP A 266 -8.90 -13.79 14.78
C ASP A 266 -9.45 -14.42 13.49
N PRO A 267 -8.58 -14.62 12.47
CA PRO A 267 -9.01 -15.13 11.17
C PRO A 267 -9.57 -16.56 11.19
N LYS A 268 -9.30 -17.36 12.24
CA LYS A 268 -9.82 -18.72 12.37
C LYS A 268 -11.34 -18.77 12.46
N LYS A 269 -11.99 -17.64 12.81
CA LYS A 269 -13.44 -17.51 12.89
C LYS A 269 -14.15 -17.48 11.54
N TYR A 270 -13.45 -17.13 10.45
CA TYR A 270 -14.10 -16.90 9.17
C TYR A 270 -13.40 -17.50 7.95
N ARG A 271 -12.13 -17.97 8.07
CA ARG A 271 -11.41 -18.62 6.97
C ARG A 271 -10.67 -19.87 7.44
N SER A 272 -10.42 -20.81 6.53
CA SER A 272 -9.70 -22.05 6.81
C SER A 272 -8.19 -21.89 6.67
N GLU A 273 -7.41 -22.68 7.42
CA GLU A 273 -5.97 -22.77 7.26
C GLU A 273 -5.58 -23.32 5.87
N LYS A 274 -6.37 -24.27 5.34
CA LYS A 274 -6.16 -24.84 4.01
C LYS A 274 -6.19 -23.78 2.89
N GLU A 275 -7.06 -22.77 3.01
CA GLU A 275 -7.08 -21.66 2.05
C GLU A 275 -5.79 -20.85 2.09
N VAL A 276 -5.23 -20.62 3.28
CA VAL A 276 -3.94 -19.94 3.45
C VAL A 276 -2.80 -20.77 2.84
N GLU A 277 -2.75 -22.08 3.11
CA GLU A 277 -1.74 -23.01 2.56
C GLU A 277 -1.74 -23.02 1.03
N GLU A 278 -2.91 -22.93 0.39
CA GLU A 278 -2.99 -22.85 -1.07
C GLU A 278 -2.40 -21.55 -1.62
N TRP A 279 -2.57 -20.44 -0.90
CA TRP A 279 -1.98 -19.17 -1.29
C TRP A 279 -0.50 -19.03 -0.93
N GLU A 280 -0.01 -19.75 0.08
CA GLU A 280 1.42 -19.82 0.42
C GLU A 280 2.25 -20.41 -0.73
N LYS A 281 1.67 -21.28 -1.56
CA LYS A 281 2.31 -21.76 -2.79
C LYS A 281 2.60 -20.65 -3.82
N ARG A 282 1.89 -19.52 -3.67
CA ARG A 282 2.00 -18.31 -4.50
C ARG A 282 2.67 -17.16 -3.75
N ASP A 283 3.42 -17.45 -2.69
CA ASP A 283 4.13 -16.41 -1.93
C ASP A 283 4.99 -15.56 -2.87
N PRO A 284 4.80 -14.22 -2.90
CA PRO A 284 5.46 -13.35 -3.86
C PRO A 284 6.99 -13.37 -3.75
N ILE A 285 7.54 -13.49 -2.53
CA ILE A 285 8.98 -13.51 -2.28
C ILE A 285 9.58 -14.82 -2.78
N VAL A 286 9.00 -15.95 -2.38
CA VAL A 286 9.46 -17.30 -2.77
C VAL A 286 9.41 -17.49 -4.29
N ARG A 287 8.33 -17.02 -4.91
CA ARG A 287 8.14 -17.07 -6.36
C ARG A 287 9.20 -16.26 -7.11
N PHE A 288 9.43 -15.03 -6.67
CA PHE A 288 10.39 -14.14 -7.29
C PHE A 288 11.85 -14.59 -7.05
N GLU A 289 12.15 -15.14 -5.87
CA GLU A 289 13.44 -15.77 -5.57
C GLU A 289 13.76 -16.89 -6.56
N LYS A 290 12.81 -17.81 -6.82
CA LYS A 290 12.99 -18.88 -7.80
C LYS A 290 13.33 -18.33 -9.19
N TYR A 291 12.68 -17.26 -9.61
CA TYR A 291 12.98 -16.60 -10.88
C TYR A 291 14.39 -16.02 -10.91
N LEU A 292 14.81 -15.31 -9.86
CA LEU A 292 16.15 -14.71 -9.77
C LEU A 292 17.26 -15.77 -9.73
N ARG A 293 17.02 -16.87 -9.03
CA ARG A 293 17.92 -18.04 -9.03
C ARG A 293 18.03 -18.67 -10.43
N GLY A 294 16.91 -18.81 -11.12
CA GLY A 294 16.89 -19.30 -12.51
C GLY A 294 17.64 -18.39 -13.50
N ARG A 295 17.80 -17.10 -13.16
CA ARG A 295 18.60 -16.13 -13.90
C ARG A 295 20.07 -16.04 -13.44
N ASN A 296 20.47 -16.82 -12.45
CA ASN A 296 21.78 -16.75 -11.79
C ASN A 296 22.07 -15.37 -11.13
N LEU A 297 21.04 -14.64 -10.73
CA LEU A 297 21.16 -13.37 -10.02
C LEU A 297 21.23 -13.55 -8.50
N LEU A 298 20.77 -14.70 -7.99
CA LEU A 298 20.83 -15.05 -6.57
C LEU A 298 21.39 -16.47 -6.40
N THR A 299 22.24 -16.62 -5.38
CA THR A 299 22.73 -17.91 -4.87
C THR A 299 22.19 -18.14 -3.45
N ASP A 300 22.36 -19.36 -2.89
CA ASP A 300 21.98 -19.63 -1.50
C ASP A 300 22.67 -18.66 -0.54
N ALA A 301 23.98 -18.49 -0.68
CA ALA A 301 24.74 -17.54 0.15
C ALA A 301 24.26 -16.10 -0.02
N GLY A 302 23.91 -15.66 -1.24
CA GLY A 302 23.42 -14.32 -1.50
C GLY A 302 22.02 -14.06 -0.90
N VAL A 303 21.16 -15.09 -0.81
CA VAL A 303 19.87 -15.00 -0.12
C VAL A 303 20.08 -14.88 1.38
N GLU A 304 20.96 -15.71 1.96
CA GLU A 304 21.27 -15.67 3.40
C GLU A 304 21.90 -14.33 3.80
N GLU A 305 22.86 -13.83 3.03
CA GLU A 305 23.50 -12.53 3.24
C GLU A 305 22.46 -11.38 3.20
N MET A 306 21.61 -11.38 2.17
CA MET A 306 20.56 -10.34 2.04
C MET A 306 19.53 -10.41 3.17
N ASP A 307 19.14 -11.61 3.62
CA ASP A 307 18.21 -11.78 4.75
C ASP A 307 18.84 -11.28 6.07
N GLU A 308 20.13 -11.55 6.28
CA GLU A 308 20.86 -11.07 7.46
C GLU A 308 20.98 -9.54 7.45
N ASP A 309 21.37 -8.95 6.32
CA ASP A 309 21.45 -7.50 6.14
C ASP A 309 20.11 -6.82 6.43
N VAL A 310 19.04 -7.36 5.88
CA VAL A 310 17.67 -6.84 6.08
C VAL A 310 17.25 -6.94 7.56
N ARG A 311 17.54 -8.06 8.23
CA ARG A 311 17.25 -8.22 9.66
C ARG A 311 18.05 -7.25 10.53
N ASN A 312 19.29 -6.99 10.15
CA ASN A 312 20.13 -6.00 10.83
C ASN A 312 19.57 -4.60 10.66
N GLU A 313 19.17 -4.23 9.43
CA GLU A 313 18.53 -2.94 9.15
C GLU A 313 17.24 -2.72 9.97
N VAL A 314 16.40 -3.76 10.06
CA VAL A 314 15.17 -3.73 10.88
C VAL A 314 15.50 -3.56 12.38
N ARG A 315 16.52 -4.26 12.87
CA ARG A 315 16.96 -4.14 14.27
C ARG A 315 17.47 -2.73 14.58
N GLU A 316 18.32 -2.19 13.71
CA GLU A 316 18.86 -0.85 13.89
C GLU A 316 17.77 0.24 13.87
N ALA A 317 16.77 0.09 12.98
CA ALA A 317 15.63 1.00 12.96
C ALA A 317 14.81 0.92 14.26
N GLU A 318 14.60 -0.27 14.81
CA GLU A 318 13.97 -0.44 16.13
C GLU A 318 14.80 0.22 17.23
N GLU A 319 16.11 0.02 17.26
CA GLU A 319 17.00 0.60 18.26
C GLU A 319 16.96 2.13 18.22
N ARG A 320 17.01 2.74 17.01
CA ARG A 320 16.88 4.19 16.84
C ARG A 320 15.51 4.71 17.30
N TRP A 321 14.43 3.98 16.97
CA TRP A 321 13.10 4.32 17.45
C TRP A 321 12.98 4.24 18.97
N LEU A 322 13.49 3.16 19.59
CA LEU A 322 13.50 2.99 21.05
C LEU A 322 14.31 4.07 21.77
N GLU A 323 15.45 4.47 21.21
CA GLU A 323 16.23 5.59 21.73
C GLU A 323 15.44 6.91 21.70
N GLN A 324 14.71 7.15 20.62
CA GLN A 324 13.92 8.38 20.48
C GLN A 324 12.75 8.43 21.46
N ILE A 325 11.96 7.34 21.58
CA ILE A 325 10.86 7.31 22.56
C ILE A 325 11.35 7.31 23.99
N GLY A 326 12.56 6.77 24.24
CA GLY A 326 13.21 6.78 25.56
C GLY A 326 13.57 8.18 26.07
N LYS A 327 13.66 9.18 25.18
CA LYS A 327 13.84 10.59 25.55
C LYS A 327 12.58 11.21 26.19
N GLY A 328 11.45 10.50 26.09
CA GLY A 328 10.15 10.97 26.52
C GLY A 328 9.54 11.98 25.54
N VAL A 329 8.27 12.24 25.73
CA VAL A 329 7.53 13.30 25.04
C VAL A 329 7.06 14.31 26.08
N ASP A 330 7.04 15.58 25.74
CA ASP A 330 6.40 16.58 26.57
C ASP A 330 4.87 16.49 26.36
N PRO A 331 4.09 16.10 27.40
CA PRO A 331 2.65 16.01 27.24
C PRO A 331 1.99 17.34 26.87
N LEU A 332 2.69 18.47 27.05
CA LEU A 332 2.18 19.81 26.75
C LEU A 332 2.23 20.12 25.25
N ASP A 333 3.07 19.42 24.48
CA ASP A 333 3.18 19.60 23.02
C ASP A 333 1.85 19.37 22.30
N MET A 334 0.97 18.52 22.85
CA MET A 334 -0.35 18.26 22.26
C MET A 334 -1.19 19.51 22.06
N PHE A 335 -0.93 20.58 22.81
CA PHE A 335 -1.70 21.83 22.74
C PHE A 335 -1.17 22.80 21.69
N ASP A 336 0.10 22.66 21.26
CA ASP A 336 0.82 23.72 20.53
C ASP A 336 0.63 23.65 19.01
N HIS A 337 0.11 22.53 18.47
CA HIS A 337 0.06 22.29 17.02
C HIS A 337 -1.36 22.30 16.43
N ALA A 338 -2.40 22.50 17.24
CA ALA A 338 -3.79 22.42 16.79
C ALA A 338 -4.28 23.71 16.11
N TYR A 339 -3.74 24.88 16.49
CA TYR A 339 -4.19 26.19 16.01
C TYR A 339 -2.98 27.13 15.81
N ALA A 340 -3.09 28.06 14.86
CA ALA A 340 -2.09 29.12 14.67
C ALA A 340 -2.03 30.04 15.93
N GLU A 341 -3.18 30.30 16.54
CA GLU A 341 -3.27 30.98 17.83
C GLU A 341 -4.11 30.10 18.77
N MET A 342 -3.54 29.77 19.92
CA MET A 342 -4.20 28.89 20.90
C MET A 342 -5.46 29.56 21.47
N PRO A 343 -6.66 28.93 21.31
CA PRO A 343 -7.89 29.45 21.90
C PRO A 343 -7.83 29.48 23.44
N PRO A 344 -8.61 30.38 24.10
CA PRO A 344 -8.62 30.47 25.56
C PRO A 344 -8.96 29.16 26.27
N SER A 345 -9.89 28.38 25.73
CA SER A 345 -10.27 27.06 26.28
C SER A 345 -9.12 26.04 26.26
N LEU A 346 -8.36 26.01 25.17
CA LEU A 346 -7.22 25.10 25.04
C LEU A 346 -6.06 25.53 25.94
N ARG A 347 -5.85 26.86 26.09
CA ARG A 347 -4.87 27.42 27.02
C ARG A 347 -5.21 27.04 28.49
N ALA A 348 -6.47 27.14 28.88
CA ALA A 348 -6.87 26.72 30.22
C ALA A 348 -6.63 25.25 30.51
N GLN A 349 -6.86 24.38 29.51
CA GLN A 349 -6.54 22.94 29.61
C GLN A 349 -5.04 22.68 29.71
N LYS A 350 -4.21 23.41 28.95
CA LYS A 350 -2.75 23.32 29.03
C LYS A 350 -2.28 23.71 30.44
N GLU A 351 -2.73 24.83 30.96
CA GLU A 351 -2.40 25.30 32.32
C GLU A 351 -2.87 24.33 33.43
N GLU A 352 -4.00 23.65 33.21
CA GLU A 352 -4.47 22.60 34.15
C GLU A 352 -3.52 21.41 34.15
N LEU A 353 -3.14 20.89 32.96
CA LEU A 353 -2.18 19.78 32.85
C LEU A 353 -0.81 20.14 33.42
N GLU A 354 -0.31 21.37 33.18
CA GLU A 354 0.96 21.84 33.78
C GLU A 354 0.93 21.77 35.33
N ARG A 355 -0.17 22.18 35.95
CA ARG A 355 -0.35 22.06 37.40
C ARG A 355 -0.32 20.62 37.86
N GLU A 356 -1.08 19.73 37.21
CA GLU A 356 -1.10 18.31 37.56
C GLU A 356 0.29 17.64 37.43
N LEU A 357 1.03 17.95 36.36
CA LEU A 357 2.38 17.40 36.16
C LEU A 357 3.37 17.91 37.19
N SER A 358 3.23 19.18 37.65
CA SER A 358 4.08 19.73 38.69
C SER A 358 3.80 19.15 40.07
N GLU A 359 2.53 18.81 40.37
CA GLU A 359 2.13 18.13 41.60
C GLU A 359 2.62 16.67 41.68
N LYS A 360 2.62 15.96 40.56
CA LYS A 360 3.12 14.57 40.47
C LYS A 360 4.66 14.45 40.59
N LYS A 361 5.39 15.54 40.36
CA LYS A 361 6.85 15.59 40.51
C LYS A 361 7.29 15.91 41.96
N ARG A 362 6.36 16.27 42.84
CA ARG A 362 6.56 16.47 44.27
C ARG A 362 6.26 15.18 45.06
#